data_603c392e134d120c41df3459ee66c446
#
_entry.id   603c392e134d120c41df3459ee66c446
#
_cell.length_a   1.000
_cell.length_b   1.000
_cell.length_c   1.000
_cell.angle_alpha   90.00
_cell.angle_beta   90.00
_cell.angle_gamma   90.00
#
_symmetry.space_group_name_H-M   'P 1'
#
loop_
_entity.id
_entity.type
_entity.pdbx_description
1 polymer ?
#
loop_
_entity_poly.entity_id
_entity_poly.type
_entity_poly.pdbx_seq_one_letter_code
_entity_poly.pdbx_strand_id
1 'polypeptide(L)'
;MKKIFLQTTLAIALVSGILNTSYAQVGIGTQTPDASAQLDIVSTAKGMLVPRMTTAQRTAVANPADGLLVYDTDSKHFWFYAGGSGWGKLDNEPFTLPYSATQSSTPGLMTITNQANGYAASFKVDQAVSTSAAVRGEVNSQFANFGAAGIFGIASGSVGQAGAFHASNPAGDGNGIVSIVEGTGDAVIAQAKQTGHAIYAAHSNAGNAINATISGAASGKVAFFGNTAANNTNNIVEINTQGKGNAFLANHRGTAGNIAVFQAAGANVARIDRAGKGYFNDGTQNSGADLAEAFEVTEHIAAYEPGDVLAIATEKDRTVEKSTGAYSTLVLGVYATKPGVLLTDQPVDVEMIDRVPMGVVGVIPTKVCADGGAIHRGDLLVTSSRPGVAMKADPGQIKPGQVIGKALQNYAGDGVGKINVFVNVK
;
A
#
# COMPACT_ATOMS: atom_id res chain seq x y z
N MET A 1 -109.83 27.30 36.27
CA MET A 1 -108.59 26.41 36.19
C MET A 1 -108.00 26.29 34.76
N LYS A 2 -108.73 26.15 33.67
CA LYS A 2 -108.20 26.06 32.31
C LYS A 2 -107.43 27.32 31.82
N LYS A 3 -107.75 28.50 32.20
CA LYS A 3 -107.07 29.77 31.76
C LYS A 3 -105.68 29.92 32.47
N ILE A 4 -105.56 29.53 33.71
CA ILE A 4 -104.29 29.65 34.46
C ILE A 4 -103.29 28.62 33.91
N PHE A 5 -103.73 27.39 33.53
CA PHE A 5 -102.85 26.32 32.98
C PHE A 5 -102.28 26.71 31.61
N LEU A 6 -103.06 27.44 30.77
CA LEU A 6 -102.62 27.85 29.45
C LEU A 6 -101.63 29.05 29.54
N GLN A 7 -101.74 29.89 30.51
CA GLN A 7 -100.80 31.02 30.72
C GLN A 7 -99.46 30.52 31.30
N THR A 8 -99.49 29.54 32.20
CA THR A 8 -98.26 28.94 32.75
C THR A 8 -97.49 28.13 31.73
N THR A 9 -98.14 27.33 30.85
CA THR A 9 -97.48 26.61 29.73
C THR A 9 -96.91 27.53 28.69
N LEU A 10 -97.54 28.64 28.38
CA LEU A 10 -96.99 29.63 27.41
C LEU A 10 -95.81 30.38 27.98
N ALA A 11 -95.82 30.71 29.32
CA ALA A 11 -94.68 31.35 30.00
C ALA A 11 -93.47 30.39 30.08
N ILE A 12 -93.66 29.10 30.31
CA ILE A 12 -92.59 28.11 30.36
C ILE A 12 -92.03 27.88 28.94
N ALA A 13 -92.83 27.83 27.88
CA ALA A 13 -92.40 27.73 26.49
C ALA A 13 -91.58 28.96 26.03
N LEU A 14 -91.97 30.16 26.50
CA LEU A 14 -91.26 31.41 26.21
C LEU A 14 -89.89 31.46 26.93
N VAL A 15 -89.78 30.97 28.14
CA VAL A 15 -88.52 30.91 28.91
C VAL A 15 -87.59 29.80 28.39
N SER A 16 -88.12 28.68 27.91
CA SER A 16 -87.33 27.63 27.32
C SER A 16 -86.75 28.02 25.95
N GLY A 17 -87.28 28.96 25.22
CA GLY A 17 -86.83 29.46 23.93
C GLY A 17 -85.64 30.42 23.99
N ILE A 18 -85.26 30.89 25.22
CA ILE A 18 -84.23 31.94 25.38
C ILE A 18 -82.86 31.32 25.87
N LEU A 19 -82.79 30.04 26.09
CA LEU A 19 -81.46 29.34 26.35
C LEU A 19 -80.71 29.08 25.06
N ASN A 20 -80.47 30.16 24.27
CA ASN A 20 -79.41 30.06 23.27
C ASN A 20 -78.10 30.13 24.01
N THR A 21 -77.36 28.99 24.06
CA THR A 21 -75.97 29.03 24.41
C THR A 21 -75.28 29.89 23.38
N SER A 22 -75.10 31.15 23.69
CA SER A 22 -74.27 32.02 22.87
C SER A 22 -72.82 31.55 22.97
N TYR A 23 -72.34 30.80 21.99
CA TYR A 23 -70.95 30.59 21.83
C TYR A 23 -70.33 31.96 21.47
N ALA A 24 -69.55 32.53 22.38
CA ALA A 24 -68.84 33.77 22.17
C ALA A 24 -67.66 33.69 21.24
N GLN A 25 -67.78 32.91 20.17
CA GLN A 25 -66.75 32.78 19.11
C GLN A 25 -66.95 33.91 18.11
N VAL A 26 -65.87 34.52 17.67
CA VAL A 26 -65.88 35.58 16.66
C VAL A 26 -65.50 34.98 15.32
N GLY A 27 -66.43 34.89 14.38
CA GLY A 27 -66.23 34.55 12.99
C GLY A 27 -66.12 35.78 12.13
N ILE A 28 -65.06 35.90 11.34
CA ILE A 28 -64.96 36.98 10.32
C ILE A 28 -64.90 36.26 8.97
N GLY A 29 -65.93 36.47 8.14
CA GLY A 29 -66.06 35.82 6.85
C GLY A 29 -66.56 34.36 6.90
N THR A 30 -66.93 33.86 8.07
CA THR A 30 -67.65 32.61 8.29
C THR A 30 -68.80 32.80 9.27
N GLN A 31 -69.89 32.07 9.05
CA GLN A 31 -71.04 32.01 9.99
C GLN A 31 -70.96 30.83 10.95
N THR A 32 -70.01 29.88 10.67
CA THR A 32 -69.74 28.68 11.45
C THR A 32 -68.27 28.62 11.81
N PRO A 33 -67.86 29.43 12.83
CA PRO A 33 -66.47 29.36 13.29
C PRO A 33 -66.12 27.94 13.76
N ASP A 34 -64.82 27.49 13.54
CA ASP A 34 -64.34 26.20 14.04
C ASP A 34 -64.52 26.16 15.58
N ALA A 35 -65.02 25.05 16.10
CA ALA A 35 -65.35 24.90 17.52
C ALA A 35 -64.11 25.03 18.45
N SER A 36 -62.88 24.84 17.89
CA SER A 36 -61.63 25.01 18.62
C SER A 36 -61.07 26.43 18.62
N ALA A 37 -61.71 27.37 17.84
CA ALA A 37 -61.24 28.74 17.69
C ALA A 37 -62.18 29.78 18.42
N GLN A 38 -61.57 30.67 19.16
CA GLN A 38 -62.31 31.85 19.68
C GLN A 38 -62.40 32.94 18.61
N LEU A 39 -61.52 33.00 17.68
CA LEU A 39 -61.51 33.85 16.49
C LEU A 39 -61.18 33.01 15.28
N ASP A 40 -62.15 32.95 14.35
CA ASP A 40 -61.97 32.24 13.06
C ASP A 40 -62.14 33.26 11.92
N ILE A 41 -61.10 33.38 11.07
CA ILE A 41 -61.07 34.33 9.95
C ILE A 41 -60.95 33.56 8.65
N VAL A 42 -62.01 33.56 7.86
CA VAL A 42 -62.03 32.92 6.54
C VAL A 42 -62.12 34.00 5.46
N SER A 43 -61.16 34.05 4.56
CA SER A 43 -61.13 34.99 3.43
C SER A 43 -60.31 34.43 2.29
N THR A 44 -60.79 34.64 1.06
CA THR A 44 -60.03 34.29 -0.18
C THR A 44 -59.25 35.50 -0.74
N ALA A 45 -59.44 36.71 -0.19
CA ALA A 45 -58.94 38.00 -0.73
C ALA A 45 -58.24 38.90 0.29
N LYS A 46 -58.41 38.66 1.59
CA LYS A 46 -57.92 39.54 2.66
C LYS A 46 -57.23 38.68 3.73
N GLY A 47 -56.13 39.19 4.33
CA GLY A 47 -55.48 38.62 5.49
C GLY A 47 -55.84 39.34 6.80
N MET A 48 -55.21 38.85 7.87
CA MET A 48 -55.28 39.50 9.19
C MET A 48 -53.99 40.34 9.40
N LEU A 49 -54.18 41.55 9.89
CA LEU A 49 -53.10 42.41 10.39
C LEU A 49 -53.09 42.38 11.92
N VAL A 50 -52.05 41.80 12.49
CA VAL A 50 -51.77 41.87 13.93
C VAL A 50 -51.25 43.26 14.28
N PRO A 51 -51.21 43.67 15.56
CA PRO A 51 -50.63 44.93 15.98
C PRO A 51 -49.20 45.09 15.40
N ARG A 52 -48.98 46.23 14.73
CA ARG A 52 -47.72 46.60 14.10
C ARG A 52 -47.04 47.70 14.90
N MET A 53 -45.76 47.47 15.26
CA MET A 53 -44.95 48.35 16.08
C MET A 53 -43.51 48.31 15.76
N THR A 54 -42.75 49.32 16.12
CA THR A 54 -41.25 49.28 15.99
C THR A 54 -40.61 48.30 17.01
N THR A 55 -39.38 47.96 16.80
CA THR A 55 -38.62 47.14 17.76
C THR A 55 -38.62 47.80 19.15
N ALA A 56 -38.41 49.12 19.21
CA ALA A 56 -38.42 49.84 20.46
C ALA A 56 -39.80 49.77 21.18
N GLN A 57 -40.91 49.90 20.42
CA GLN A 57 -42.29 49.79 20.97
C GLN A 57 -42.58 48.36 21.44
N ARG A 58 -42.12 47.29 20.66
CA ARG A 58 -42.30 45.90 21.03
C ARG A 58 -41.57 45.57 22.34
N THR A 59 -40.33 46.03 22.48
CA THR A 59 -39.54 45.77 23.68
C THR A 59 -40.01 46.57 24.89
N ALA A 60 -40.73 47.67 24.67
CA ALA A 60 -41.31 48.49 25.73
C ALA A 60 -42.70 48.03 26.18
N VAL A 61 -43.29 46.97 25.60
CA VAL A 61 -44.58 46.42 26.09
C VAL A 61 -44.38 45.91 27.51
N ALA A 62 -45.08 46.53 28.45
CA ALA A 62 -44.99 46.18 29.86
C ALA A 62 -45.75 44.87 30.14
N ASN A 63 -45.09 43.89 30.78
CA ASN A 63 -45.69 42.62 31.17
C ASN A 63 -46.40 41.90 30.00
N PRO A 64 -45.73 41.63 28.87
CA PRO A 64 -46.42 41.02 27.73
C PRO A 64 -46.89 39.61 28.13
N ALA A 65 -48.09 39.25 27.69
CA ALA A 65 -48.66 37.95 27.92
C ALA A 65 -47.93 36.89 27.10
N ASP A 66 -47.80 35.69 27.63
CA ASP A 66 -47.26 34.55 26.91
C ASP A 66 -48.14 34.26 25.66
N GLY A 67 -47.50 34.04 24.49
CA GLY A 67 -48.21 33.91 23.22
C GLY A 67 -48.62 35.22 22.54
N LEU A 68 -48.32 36.40 23.11
CA LEU A 68 -48.65 37.70 22.47
C LEU A 68 -47.92 37.79 21.11
N LEU A 69 -48.69 37.96 20.02
CA LEU A 69 -48.20 38.04 18.64
C LEU A 69 -48.27 39.52 18.14
N VAL A 70 -47.11 39.95 17.57
CA VAL A 70 -47.00 41.30 16.98
C VAL A 70 -46.21 41.26 15.69
N TYR A 71 -46.37 42.25 14.82
CA TYR A 71 -45.47 42.45 13.66
C TYR A 71 -44.55 43.63 13.94
N ASP A 72 -43.25 43.35 13.94
CA ASP A 72 -42.21 44.35 14.15
C ASP A 72 -41.85 45.00 12.81
N THR A 73 -42.10 46.31 12.69
CA THR A 73 -41.95 47.06 11.44
C THR A 73 -40.49 47.38 11.08
N ASP A 74 -39.61 47.38 12.06
CA ASP A 74 -38.17 47.62 11.85
C ASP A 74 -37.50 46.35 11.33
N SER A 75 -37.71 45.24 12.01
CA SER A 75 -37.18 43.94 11.63
C SER A 75 -37.98 43.25 10.51
N LYS A 76 -39.23 43.73 10.25
CA LYS A 76 -40.15 43.16 9.24
C LYS A 76 -40.50 41.69 9.44
N HIS A 77 -40.60 41.26 10.72
CA HIS A 77 -40.90 39.90 11.13
C HIS A 77 -42.08 39.85 12.09
N PHE A 78 -42.78 38.72 12.15
CA PHE A 78 -43.69 38.43 13.25
C PHE A 78 -42.87 38.01 14.48
N TRP A 79 -43.30 38.51 15.63
CA TRP A 79 -42.71 38.17 16.92
C TRP A 79 -43.81 37.73 17.88
N PHE A 80 -43.48 36.75 18.69
CA PHE A 80 -44.32 36.29 19.78
C PHE A 80 -43.55 36.35 21.10
N TYR A 81 -44.28 36.58 22.19
CA TYR A 81 -43.68 36.54 23.51
C TYR A 81 -43.76 35.12 24.07
N ALA A 82 -42.64 34.52 24.43
CA ALA A 82 -42.54 33.16 24.96
C ALA A 82 -42.22 33.13 26.47
N GLY A 83 -42.97 33.93 27.24
CA GLY A 83 -42.83 33.95 28.69
C GLY A 83 -41.39 34.20 29.14
N GLY A 84 -40.84 33.29 29.95
CA GLY A 84 -39.51 33.41 30.51
C GLY A 84 -38.35 33.43 29.49
N SER A 85 -38.63 33.09 28.23
CA SER A 85 -37.65 33.15 27.14
C SER A 85 -37.64 34.48 26.40
N GLY A 86 -38.59 35.38 26.71
CA GLY A 86 -38.71 36.70 26.09
C GLY A 86 -39.34 36.68 24.69
N TRP A 87 -39.06 37.71 23.89
CA TRP A 87 -39.55 37.82 22.52
C TRP A 87 -38.78 36.90 21.56
N GLY A 88 -39.49 35.99 20.89
CA GLY A 88 -38.98 35.12 19.82
C GLY A 88 -39.56 35.52 18.46
N LYS A 89 -38.81 35.36 17.39
CA LYS A 89 -39.32 35.48 16.02
C LYS A 89 -40.18 34.28 15.65
N LEU A 90 -41.27 34.51 14.97
CA LEU A 90 -42.10 33.49 14.36
C LEU A 90 -41.66 33.31 12.90
N ASP A 91 -40.47 32.74 12.69
CA ASP A 91 -39.88 32.56 11.37
C ASP A 91 -39.49 31.11 11.11
N ASN A 92 -39.58 30.69 9.86
CA ASN A 92 -38.67 29.71 9.32
C ASN A 92 -37.33 30.43 9.04
N GLU A 93 -36.58 30.82 10.09
CA GLU A 93 -35.23 31.28 9.86
C GLU A 93 -34.49 30.18 9.10
N PRO A 94 -33.84 30.45 7.95
CA PRO A 94 -32.93 29.51 7.37
C PRO A 94 -31.89 29.16 8.44
N PHE A 95 -31.48 27.88 8.50
CA PHE A 95 -30.46 27.42 9.42
C PHE A 95 -29.25 28.37 9.37
N THR A 96 -29.12 29.21 10.39
CA THR A 96 -28.08 30.25 10.43
C THR A 96 -26.89 29.75 11.25
N LEU A 97 -25.70 29.95 10.72
CA LEU A 97 -24.46 29.64 11.43
C LEU A 97 -23.91 30.89 12.15
N PRO A 98 -23.29 30.80 13.31
CA PRO A 98 -22.94 29.56 14.00
C PRO A 98 -24.11 28.89 14.75
N TYR A 99 -24.32 27.60 14.50
CA TYR A 99 -25.32 26.81 15.22
C TYR A 99 -24.62 25.89 16.22
N SER A 100 -25.02 25.97 17.48
CA SER A 100 -24.55 25.07 18.53
C SER A 100 -25.73 24.50 19.28
N ALA A 101 -25.84 23.20 19.36
CA ALA A 101 -26.85 22.52 20.15
C ALA A 101 -26.20 21.36 20.93
N THR A 102 -26.60 21.22 22.19
CA THR A 102 -26.23 20.06 23.05
C THR A 102 -27.53 19.34 23.42
N GLN A 103 -27.64 18.09 23.04
CA GLN A 103 -28.81 17.27 23.31
C GLN A 103 -28.45 15.80 23.43
N SER A 104 -29.21 15.07 24.26
CA SER A 104 -29.17 13.62 24.35
C SER A 104 -30.31 13.03 23.52
N SER A 105 -29.98 12.22 22.51
CA SER A 105 -30.96 11.65 21.58
C SER A 105 -30.54 10.31 21.01
N THR A 106 -31.50 9.42 20.85
CA THR A 106 -31.46 8.20 20.06
C THR A 106 -32.75 8.13 19.24
N PRO A 107 -32.72 8.15 17.91
CA PRO A 107 -31.61 8.18 16.97
C PRO A 107 -30.97 9.58 16.82
N GLY A 108 -30.02 9.73 15.87
CA GLY A 108 -29.20 10.93 15.68
C GLY A 108 -29.94 12.24 15.61
N LEU A 109 -29.27 13.34 15.96
CA LEU A 109 -29.83 14.71 16.06
C LEU A 109 -30.14 15.37 14.71
N MET A 110 -29.45 14.93 13.64
CA MET A 110 -29.62 15.51 12.30
C MET A 110 -29.51 14.42 11.24
N THR A 111 -30.48 14.36 10.34
CA THR A 111 -30.47 13.50 9.17
C THR A 111 -30.72 14.33 7.91
N ILE A 112 -29.85 14.23 6.92
CA ILE A 112 -29.99 14.87 5.62
C ILE A 112 -30.02 13.79 4.55
N THR A 113 -31.11 13.71 3.78
CA THR A 113 -31.29 12.73 2.69
C THR A 113 -31.49 13.46 1.37
N ASN A 114 -30.65 13.16 0.39
CA ASN A 114 -30.85 13.55 -1.00
C ASN A 114 -31.25 12.32 -1.81
N GLN A 115 -32.45 12.36 -2.42
CA GLN A 115 -32.98 11.26 -3.26
C GLN A 115 -32.72 11.48 -4.76
N ALA A 116 -31.98 12.54 -5.13
CA ALA A 116 -31.61 12.87 -6.51
C ALA A 116 -30.09 12.89 -6.69
N ASN A 117 -29.63 13.13 -7.91
CA ASN A 117 -28.22 13.38 -8.19
C ASN A 117 -27.77 14.71 -7.58
N GLY A 118 -26.77 14.68 -6.74
CA GLY A 118 -26.20 15.85 -6.09
C GLY A 118 -25.67 15.55 -4.69
N TYR A 119 -25.10 16.55 -4.07
CA TYR A 119 -24.62 16.43 -2.70
C TYR A 119 -25.77 16.51 -1.71
N ALA A 120 -25.78 15.67 -0.68
CA ALA A 120 -26.65 15.87 0.47
C ALA A 120 -26.17 17.05 1.33
N ALA A 121 -24.85 17.24 1.44
CA ALA A 121 -24.24 18.40 2.10
C ALA A 121 -22.88 18.71 1.46
N SER A 122 -22.50 20.00 1.46
CA SER A 122 -21.18 20.47 1.05
C SER A 122 -20.61 21.39 2.11
N PHE A 123 -19.39 21.13 2.55
CA PHE A 123 -18.69 21.92 3.55
C PHE A 123 -17.36 22.40 2.96
N LYS A 124 -17.14 23.73 3.01
CA LYS A 124 -15.94 24.36 2.44
C LYS A 124 -15.34 25.35 3.43
N VAL A 125 -14.03 25.27 3.64
CA VAL A 125 -13.25 26.36 4.23
C VAL A 125 -12.52 27.06 3.07
N ASP A 126 -12.93 28.28 2.77
CA ASP A 126 -12.40 29.07 1.64
C ASP A 126 -11.51 30.19 2.15
N GLN A 127 -10.45 29.82 2.84
CA GLN A 127 -9.45 30.72 3.41
C GLN A 127 -8.06 30.19 3.14
N ALA A 128 -7.24 30.94 2.43
CA ALA A 128 -5.93 30.52 1.93
C ALA A 128 -4.94 30.10 3.05
N VAL A 129 -5.10 30.63 4.25
CA VAL A 129 -4.21 30.36 5.39
C VAL A 129 -4.93 29.66 6.57
N SER A 130 -6.05 28.99 6.31
CA SER A 130 -6.80 28.30 7.37
C SER A 130 -6.07 27.05 7.84
N THR A 131 -6.01 26.88 9.16
CA THR A 131 -5.58 25.64 9.82
C THR A 131 -6.76 24.80 10.32
N SER A 132 -8.00 25.20 10.01
CA SER A 132 -9.22 24.56 10.50
C SER A 132 -9.75 23.53 9.52
N ALA A 133 -10.42 22.50 10.06
CA ALA A 133 -11.10 21.47 9.27
C ALA A 133 -12.48 21.97 8.81
N ALA A 134 -12.89 21.60 7.59
CA ALA A 134 -14.26 21.84 7.10
C ALA A 134 -15.28 20.92 7.80
N VAL A 135 -14.87 19.72 8.20
CA VAL A 135 -15.67 18.78 8.98
C VAL A 135 -14.80 18.20 10.08
N ARG A 136 -15.28 18.24 11.33
CA ARG A 136 -14.67 17.61 12.48
C ARG A 136 -15.65 16.64 13.11
N GLY A 137 -15.33 15.35 13.15
CA GLY A 137 -16.06 14.33 13.90
C GLY A 137 -15.25 13.93 15.13
N GLU A 138 -15.87 13.96 16.33
CA GLU A 138 -15.24 13.57 17.58
C GLU A 138 -16.13 12.60 18.32
N VAL A 139 -15.56 11.49 18.78
CA VAL A 139 -16.21 10.48 19.61
C VAL A 139 -15.38 10.26 20.85
N ASN A 140 -15.96 10.52 22.00
CA ASN A 140 -15.36 10.23 23.31
C ASN A 140 -16.03 8.99 23.89
N SER A 141 -15.60 7.79 23.46
CA SER A 141 -16.16 6.51 23.89
C SER A 141 -15.07 5.62 24.50
N GLN A 142 -15.39 4.98 25.61
CA GLN A 142 -14.52 4.01 26.27
C GLN A 142 -14.85 2.54 25.91
N PHE A 143 -15.76 2.31 24.97
CA PHE A 143 -16.14 0.96 24.55
C PHE A 143 -15.12 0.36 23.58
N ALA A 144 -14.68 -0.86 23.87
CA ALA A 144 -13.59 -1.58 23.23
C ALA A 144 -13.96 -2.32 21.93
N ASN A 145 -14.95 -1.88 21.16
CA ASN A 145 -15.34 -2.52 19.89
C ASN A 145 -15.64 -1.48 18.81
N PHE A 146 -15.58 -1.89 17.54
CA PHE A 146 -15.78 -1.09 16.31
C PHE A 146 -17.05 -0.20 16.25
N GLY A 147 -17.72 0.06 17.38
CA GLY A 147 -19.03 0.70 17.42
C GLY A 147 -19.05 2.21 17.39
N ALA A 148 -17.97 2.89 17.75
CA ALA A 148 -17.95 4.35 17.81
C ALA A 148 -16.97 4.93 16.80
N ALA A 149 -17.47 5.70 15.82
CA ALA A 149 -16.67 6.34 14.78
C ALA A 149 -16.97 7.83 14.71
N GLY A 150 -15.95 8.67 14.63
CA GLY A 150 -16.12 10.10 14.41
C GLY A 150 -16.70 10.41 13.03
N ILE A 151 -16.31 9.65 12.02
CA ILE A 151 -16.87 9.67 10.66
C ILE A 151 -17.06 8.22 10.21
N PHE A 152 -18.26 7.88 9.77
CA PHE A 152 -18.59 6.54 9.28
C PHE A 152 -19.23 6.61 7.90
N GLY A 153 -18.57 6.04 6.89
CA GLY A 153 -19.05 6.00 5.51
C GLY A 153 -19.44 4.59 5.08
N ILE A 154 -20.56 4.42 4.43
CA ILE A 154 -21.03 3.16 3.84
C ILE A 154 -21.38 3.40 2.38
N ALA A 155 -20.85 2.54 1.50
CA ALA A 155 -21.33 2.41 0.13
C ALA A 155 -21.90 0.98 -0.05
N SER A 156 -23.23 0.87 -0.15
CA SER A 156 -23.94 -0.41 -0.24
C SER A 156 -24.31 -0.81 -1.69
N GLY A 157 -24.05 0.08 -2.66
CA GLY A 157 -24.26 -0.21 -4.09
C GLY A 157 -23.17 -1.14 -4.65
N SER A 158 -23.46 -1.74 -5.82
CA SER A 158 -22.52 -2.64 -6.53
C SER A 158 -21.22 -1.96 -7.00
N VAL A 159 -21.28 -0.64 -7.21
CA VAL A 159 -20.15 0.22 -7.55
C VAL A 159 -20.27 1.51 -6.75
N GLY A 160 -19.40 1.75 -5.81
CA GLY A 160 -19.43 2.95 -4.98
C GLY A 160 -18.23 3.03 -4.05
N GLN A 161 -17.92 4.24 -3.62
CA GLN A 161 -16.86 4.52 -2.67
C GLN A 161 -17.48 5.05 -1.38
N ALA A 162 -17.15 4.46 -0.24
CA ALA A 162 -17.56 4.96 1.06
C ALA A 162 -16.84 6.24 1.46
N GLY A 163 -15.69 6.51 0.87
CA GLY A 163 -14.93 7.76 1.02
C GLY A 163 -13.91 7.92 -0.11
N ALA A 164 -13.73 9.15 -0.58
CA ALA A 164 -12.66 9.53 -1.51
C ALA A 164 -11.95 10.76 -0.96
N PHE A 165 -10.61 10.70 -0.92
CA PHE A 165 -9.77 11.77 -0.41
C PHE A 165 -8.79 12.19 -1.50
N HIS A 166 -8.82 13.45 -1.91
CA HIS A 166 -8.05 13.95 -3.03
C HIS A 166 -7.38 15.29 -2.69
N ALA A 167 -6.04 15.28 -2.59
CA ALA A 167 -5.24 16.49 -2.54
C ALA A 167 -4.89 16.87 -3.99
N SER A 168 -5.59 17.88 -4.54
CA SER A 168 -5.60 18.15 -5.99
C SER A 168 -4.57 19.16 -6.49
N ASN A 169 -3.84 19.84 -5.60
CA ASN A 169 -2.84 20.81 -6.02
C ASN A 169 -1.55 20.10 -6.50
N PRO A 170 -1.20 20.14 -7.81
CA PRO A 170 -0.02 19.44 -8.33
C PRO A 170 1.32 20.04 -7.87
N ALA A 171 1.33 21.26 -7.36
CA ALA A 171 2.50 21.92 -6.78
C ALA A 171 2.52 21.88 -5.25
N GLY A 172 1.54 21.22 -4.61
CA GLY A 172 1.43 21.12 -3.17
C GLY A 172 2.07 19.85 -2.61
N ASP A 173 2.44 19.90 -1.34
CA ASP A 173 2.99 18.78 -0.54
C ASP A 173 1.97 18.19 0.44
N GLY A 174 0.67 18.49 0.25
CA GLY A 174 -0.41 18.05 1.12
C GLY A 174 -0.67 16.55 1.09
N ASN A 175 -1.00 15.97 2.24
CA ASN A 175 -1.38 14.57 2.38
C ASN A 175 -2.86 14.36 2.09
N GLY A 176 -3.21 13.30 1.37
CA GLY A 176 -4.61 12.92 1.16
C GLY A 176 -5.26 12.35 2.43
N ILE A 177 -4.52 11.54 3.20
CA ILE A 177 -4.97 10.97 4.48
C ILE A 177 -3.80 11.01 5.46
N VAL A 178 -4.05 11.48 6.67
CA VAL A 178 -3.16 11.34 7.83
C VAL A 178 -3.90 10.54 8.89
N SER A 179 -3.34 9.43 9.35
CA SER A 179 -3.88 8.60 10.42
C SER A 179 -2.83 8.41 11.50
N ILE A 180 -3.15 8.81 12.73
CA ILE A 180 -2.24 8.78 13.88
C ILE A 180 -2.94 8.05 15.02
N VAL A 181 -2.25 7.10 15.64
CA VAL A 181 -2.66 6.44 16.88
C VAL A 181 -1.56 6.63 17.91
N GLU A 182 -1.89 7.27 19.02
CA GLU A 182 -0.96 7.50 20.15
C GLU A 182 -0.90 6.30 21.12
N GLY A 183 -1.84 5.38 21.02
CA GLY A 183 -1.93 4.18 21.86
C GLY A 183 -1.40 2.91 21.15
N THR A 184 -1.88 1.76 21.57
CA THR A 184 -1.47 0.43 21.08
C THR A 184 -2.30 -0.10 19.90
N GLY A 185 -3.27 0.66 19.40
CA GLY A 185 -4.14 0.27 18.29
C GLY A 185 -3.49 0.44 16.92
N ASP A 186 -4.17 -0.06 15.88
CA ASP A 186 -3.76 0.09 14.50
C ASP A 186 -4.22 1.44 13.92
N ALA A 187 -3.35 2.16 13.25
CA ALA A 187 -3.69 3.43 12.60
C ALA A 187 -4.57 3.23 11.36
N VAL A 188 -4.41 2.14 10.64
CA VAL A 188 -5.22 1.76 9.47
C VAL A 188 -5.43 0.25 9.48
N ILE A 189 -6.70 -0.17 9.40
CA ILE A 189 -7.08 -1.55 9.13
C ILE A 189 -7.73 -1.60 7.75
N ALA A 190 -7.13 -2.32 6.81
CA ALA A 190 -7.66 -2.52 5.46
C ALA A 190 -7.94 -4.00 5.23
N GLN A 191 -9.17 -4.35 4.91
CA GLN A 191 -9.60 -5.73 4.73
C GLN A 191 -10.45 -5.89 3.45
N ALA A 192 -9.99 -6.74 2.52
CA ALA A 192 -10.78 -7.24 1.41
C ALA A 192 -11.26 -8.67 1.73
N LYS A 193 -12.59 -8.89 1.75
CA LYS A 193 -13.19 -10.20 2.13
C LYS A 193 -13.42 -11.12 0.93
N GLN A 194 -13.26 -10.61 -0.27
CA GLN A 194 -13.42 -11.34 -1.53
C GLN A 194 -12.15 -11.14 -2.39
N THR A 195 -12.25 -11.39 -3.70
CA THR A 195 -11.17 -11.11 -4.64
C THR A 195 -10.91 -9.60 -4.73
N GLY A 196 -9.65 -9.20 -4.81
CA GLY A 196 -9.24 -7.80 -4.88
C GLY A 196 -8.11 -7.46 -3.89
N HIS A 197 -7.66 -6.23 -3.94
CA HIS A 197 -6.60 -5.75 -3.09
C HIS A 197 -7.19 -5.07 -1.84
N ALA A 198 -6.70 -5.38 -0.66
CA ALA A 198 -7.01 -4.60 0.55
C ALA A 198 -6.32 -3.22 0.52
N ILE A 199 -5.10 -3.16 -0.02
CA ILE A 199 -4.36 -1.92 -0.28
C ILE A 199 -3.78 -2.02 -1.69
N TYR A 200 -4.07 -1.02 -2.53
CA TYR A 200 -3.43 -0.81 -3.81
C TYR A 200 -2.67 0.51 -3.76
N ALA A 201 -1.34 0.47 -3.86
CA ALA A 201 -0.49 1.65 -3.84
C ALA A 201 0.26 1.76 -5.17
N ALA A 202 0.09 2.87 -5.89
CA ALA A 202 0.76 3.14 -7.14
C ALA A 202 1.38 4.55 -7.13
N HIS A 203 2.53 4.69 -7.77
CA HIS A 203 3.21 5.97 -7.97
C HIS A 203 3.64 6.09 -9.44
N SER A 204 3.28 7.18 -10.09
CA SER A 204 3.48 7.38 -11.53
C SER A 204 4.75 8.15 -11.90
N ASN A 205 5.42 8.76 -10.92
CA ASN A 205 6.63 9.58 -11.13
C ASN A 205 7.80 9.10 -10.25
N ALA A 206 8.79 9.95 -10.00
CA ALA A 206 9.88 9.64 -9.07
C ALA A 206 9.39 9.68 -7.62
N GLY A 207 9.58 8.60 -6.88
CA GLY A 207 9.18 8.47 -5.48
C GLY A 207 8.87 7.03 -5.08
N ASN A 208 8.43 6.83 -3.85
CA ASN A 208 8.08 5.53 -3.31
C ASN A 208 6.55 5.38 -3.27
N ALA A 209 6.01 4.29 -3.78
CA ALA A 209 4.59 3.96 -3.60
C ALA A 209 4.27 3.59 -2.14
N ILE A 210 5.20 2.95 -1.43
CA ILE A 210 5.12 2.66 -0.01
C ILE A 210 6.47 2.98 0.63
N ASN A 211 6.45 3.78 1.71
CA ASN A 211 7.59 4.02 2.58
C ASN A 211 7.19 3.64 4.01
N ALA A 212 7.82 2.60 4.55
CA ALA A 212 7.55 2.11 5.90
C ALA A 212 8.82 2.18 6.74
N THR A 213 8.77 2.86 7.88
CA THR A 213 9.94 3.07 8.76
C THR A 213 9.56 2.86 10.23
N ILE A 214 10.50 2.33 11.02
CA ILE A 214 10.48 2.41 12.48
C ILE A 214 11.63 3.32 12.90
N SER A 215 11.34 4.36 13.66
CA SER A 215 12.33 5.29 14.22
C SER A 215 12.42 5.12 15.74
N GLY A 216 13.60 5.45 16.29
CA GLY A 216 13.85 5.34 17.74
C GLY A 216 14.44 3.99 18.17
N ALA A 217 14.53 3.78 19.48
CA ALA A 217 15.13 2.58 20.10
C ALA A 217 14.16 1.38 20.21
N ALA A 218 13.01 1.42 19.55
CA ALA A 218 12.00 0.38 19.65
C ALA A 218 12.40 -0.89 18.88
N SER A 219 12.07 -2.05 19.43
CA SER A 219 12.16 -3.34 18.75
C SER A 219 10.85 -3.64 18.03
N GLY A 220 10.91 -4.05 16.77
CA GLY A 220 9.73 -4.40 16.00
C GLY A 220 10.05 -4.73 14.55
N LYS A 221 9.05 -5.25 13.83
CA LYS A 221 9.15 -5.47 12.38
C LYS A 221 8.54 -4.29 11.66
N VAL A 222 9.24 -3.74 10.66
CA VAL A 222 8.69 -2.70 9.77
C VAL A 222 7.54 -3.23 8.94
N ALA A 223 7.66 -4.48 8.45
CA ALA A 223 6.61 -5.17 7.70
C ALA A 223 6.61 -6.66 8.07
N PHE A 224 5.44 -7.24 8.10
CA PHE A 224 5.23 -8.67 8.22
C PHE A 224 4.27 -9.12 7.12
N PHE A 225 4.72 -10.06 6.29
CA PHE A 225 3.91 -10.70 5.25
C PHE A 225 3.71 -12.16 5.65
N GLY A 226 2.50 -12.57 5.84
CA GLY A 226 2.19 -13.93 6.28
C GLY A 226 0.95 -14.48 5.58
N ASN A 227 0.95 -15.79 5.34
CA ASN A 227 -0.22 -16.54 4.89
C ASN A 227 -0.43 -17.73 5.81
N THR A 228 -1.61 -17.84 6.38
CA THR A 228 -1.99 -18.92 7.31
C THR A 228 -2.79 -20.04 6.64
N ALA A 229 -3.10 -19.90 5.34
CA ALA A 229 -3.85 -20.94 4.60
C ALA A 229 -2.90 -22.10 4.23
N ALA A 230 -3.12 -23.27 4.83
CA ALA A 230 -2.26 -24.45 4.66
C ALA A 230 -2.14 -24.94 3.20
N ASN A 231 -3.14 -24.67 2.37
CA ASN A 231 -3.19 -25.11 0.96
C ASN A 231 -2.80 -24.00 -0.03
N ASN A 232 -2.24 -22.87 0.42
CA ASN A 232 -1.80 -21.83 -0.47
C ASN A 232 -0.53 -22.24 -1.21
N THR A 233 -0.58 -22.26 -2.53
CA THR A 233 0.55 -22.56 -3.41
C THR A 233 1.18 -21.34 -4.06
N ASN A 234 0.63 -20.14 -3.80
CA ASN A 234 1.14 -18.88 -4.36
C ASN A 234 2.27 -18.29 -3.52
N ASN A 235 3.10 -17.47 -4.15
CA ASN A 235 4.11 -16.66 -3.46
C ASN A 235 3.45 -15.69 -2.47
N ILE A 236 4.02 -15.52 -1.30
CA ILE A 236 3.58 -14.51 -0.32
C ILE A 236 4.10 -13.12 -0.72
N VAL A 237 5.30 -13.05 -1.27
CA VAL A 237 5.93 -11.83 -1.78
C VAL A 237 6.47 -12.11 -3.17
N GLU A 238 6.09 -11.30 -4.13
CA GLU A 238 6.60 -11.32 -5.50
C GLU A 238 7.14 -9.94 -5.85
N ILE A 239 8.37 -9.88 -6.37
CA ILE A 239 9.07 -8.64 -6.69
C ILE A 239 9.49 -8.71 -8.16
N ASN A 240 8.92 -7.83 -9.01
CA ASN A 240 9.21 -7.76 -10.43
C ASN A 240 9.74 -6.38 -10.82
N THR A 241 10.74 -6.33 -11.70
CA THR A 241 11.22 -5.10 -12.33
C THR A 241 11.46 -5.29 -13.82
N GLN A 242 11.09 -4.30 -14.63
CA GLN A 242 11.45 -4.20 -16.04
C GLN A 242 12.58 -3.17 -16.27
N GLY A 243 12.99 -2.46 -15.22
CA GLY A 243 14.05 -1.48 -15.26
C GLY A 243 15.45 -2.10 -15.14
N LYS A 244 16.48 -1.27 -15.26
CA LYS A 244 17.89 -1.67 -15.11
C LYS A 244 18.35 -1.74 -13.64
N GLY A 245 17.53 -1.30 -12.69
CA GLY A 245 17.85 -1.33 -11.26
C GLY A 245 17.64 -2.72 -10.63
N ASN A 246 18.11 -2.89 -9.41
CA ASN A 246 17.92 -4.12 -8.64
C ASN A 246 16.44 -4.31 -8.29
N ALA A 247 15.91 -5.52 -8.49
CA ALA A 247 14.57 -5.88 -8.03
C ALA A 247 14.47 -5.90 -6.50
N PHE A 248 15.54 -6.29 -5.83
CA PHE A 248 15.65 -6.32 -4.38
C PHE A 248 17.02 -5.80 -3.93
N LEU A 249 17.02 -4.81 -3.04
CA LEU A 249 18.21 -4.29 -2.39
C LEU A 249 18.05 -4.44 -0.87
N ALA A 250 18.91 -5.25 -0.25
CA ALA A 250 19.02 -5.35 1.19
C ALA A 250 20.32 -4.67 1.66
N ASN A 251 20.22 -3.66 2.50
CA ASN A 251 21.37 -2.91 3.03
C ASN A 251 21.37 -2.97 4.56
N HIS A 252 22.37 -3.61 5.14
CA HIS A 252 22.56 -3.73 6.57
C HIS A 252 23.70 -2.81 7.05
N ARG A 253 23.32 -1.70 7.69
CA ARG A 253 24.26 -0.68 8.20
C ARG A 253 24.69 -0.89 9.66
N GLY A 254 24.11 -1.85 10.36
CA GLY A 254 24.44 -2.15 11.76
C GLY A 254 25.82 -2.77 11.93
N THR A 255 26.31 -2.85 13.17
CA THR A 255 27.62 -3.45 13.52
C THR A 255 27.57 -4.95 13.75
N ALA A 256 26.37 -5.54 13.90
CA ALA A 256 26.14 -6.97 14.12
C ALA A 256 24.87 -7.42 13.38
N GLY A 257 24.75 -8.74 13.15
CA GLY A 257 23.62 -9.35 12.46
C GLY A 257 23.95 -9.83 11.04
N ASN A 258 22.93 -10.24 10.29
CA ASN A 258 23.02 -10.75 8.93
C ASN A 258 22.24 -9.84 7.96
N ILE A 259 22.62 -9.82 6.69
CA ILE A 259 21.88 -9.17 5.61
C ILE A 259 20.56 -9.93 5.36
N ALA A 260 20.63 -11.26 5.34
CA ALA A 260 19.46 -12.12 5.17
C ALA A 260 19.59 -13.40 5.99
N VAL A 261 18.46 -13.92 6.48
CA VAL A 261 18.35 -15.23 7.12
C VAL A 261 17.14 -15.94 6.53
N PHE A 262 17.33 -17.20 6.14
CA PHE A 262 16.30 -18.07 5.62
C PHE A 262 16.03 -19.19 6.63
N GLN A 263 14.73 -19.44 6.90
CA GLN A 263 14.32 -20.42 7.90
C GLN A 263 13.34 -21.43 7.28
N ALA A 264 13.43 -22.67 7.74
CA ALA A 264 12.44 -23.70 7.54
C ALA A 264 12.00 -24.24 8.92
N ALA A 265 10.69 -24.23 9.18
CA ALA A 265 10.10 -24.64 10.46
C ALA A 265 10.79 -23.99 11.70
N GLY A 266 11.17 -22.71 11.57
CA GLY A 266 11.82 -21.95 12.64
C GLY A 266 13.33 -22.17 12.80
N ALA A 267 13.95 -23.13 12.09
CA ALA A 267 15.39 -23.34 12.08
C ALA A 267 16.08 -22.60 10.92
N ASN A 268 17.25 -21.99 11.17
CA ASN A 268 18.02 -21.34 10.12
C ASN A 268 18.59 -22.41 9.15
N VAL A 269 18.27 -22.31 7.85
CA VAL A 269 18.76 -23.21 6.81
C VAL A 269 19.79 -22.53 5.90
N ALA A 270 19.71 -21.21 5.74
CA ALA A 270 20.72 -20.41 5.05
C ALA A 270 20.77 -18.97 5.61
N ARG A 271 21.90 -18.30 5.42
CA ARG A 271 22.05 -16.87 5.73
C ARG A 271 23.14 -16.23 4.87
N ILE A 272 23.04 -14.92 4.70
CA ILE A 272 24.09 -14.06 4.17
C ILE A 272 24.50 -13.14 5.30
N ASP A 273 25.75 -13.19 5.74
CA ASP A 273 26.24 -12.33 6.79
C ASP A 273 26.54 -10.91 6.27
N ARG A 274 26.91 -10.02 7.18
CA ARG A 274 27.19 -8.62 6.88
C ARG A 274 28.40 -8.42 5.94
N ALA A 275 29.33 -9.36 5.92
CA ALA A 275 30.49 -9.32 5.04
C ALA A 275 30.21 -9.94 3.65
N GLY A 276 28.97 -10.38 3.40
CA GLY A 276 28.55 -10.98 2.14
C GLY A 276 28.79 -12.49 2.06
N LYS A 277 29.29 -13.15 3.13
CA LYS A 277 29.52 -14.60 3.13
C LYS A 277 28.21 -15.36 3.23
N GLY A 278 27.95 -16.25 2.28
CA GLY A 278 26.82 -17.16 2.26
C GLY A 278 27.11 -18.44 3.07
N TYR A 279 26.09 -18.91 3.81
CA TYR A 279 26.13 -20.17 4.56
C TYR A 279 24.85 -20.95 4.22
N PHE A 280 25.00 -22.22 3.87
CA PHE A 280 23.93 -23.13 3.46
C PHE A 280 24.15 -24.50 4.13
N ASN A 281 23.12 -25.02 4.84
CA ASN A 281 23.26 -26.26 5.62
C ASN A 281 23.54 -27.48 4.76
N ASP A 282 22.88 -27.59 3.59
CA ASP A 282 23.01 -28.77 2.70
C ASP A 282 23.86 -28.45 1.46
N GLY A 283 24.67 -27.39 1.47
CA GLY A 283 25.53 -27.00 0.37
C GLY A 283 24.77 -26.32 -0.78
N THR A 284 25.39 -26.33 -1.97
CA THR A 284 24.84 -25.67 -3.17
C THR A 284 24.83 -26.63 -4.35
N GLN A 285 23.78 -26.60 -5.16
CA GLN A 285 23.74 -27.22 -6.48
C GLN A 285 24.00 -26.15 -7.54
N ASN A 286 25.12 -26.26 -8.23
CA ASN A 286 25.54 -25.31 -9.26
C ASN A 286 25.32 -25.90 -10.67
N SER A 287 25.05 -25.05 -11.66
CA SER A 287 24.79 -25.47 -13.03
C SER A 287 26.06 -25.62 -13.90
N GLY A 288 27.26 -25.63 -13.33
CA GLY A 288 28.53 -25.89 -13.99
C GLY A 288 29.13 -27.16 -13.49
N ALA A 289 30.07 -27.77 -14.25
CA ALA A 289 30.64 -29.08 -13.96
C ALA A 289 32.08 -29.02 -13.43
N ASP A 290 32.63 -27.84 -13.23
CA ASP A 290 34.03 -27.61 -12.87
C ASP A 290 34.21 -26.49 -11.86
N LEU A 291 35.33 -26.56 -11.15
CA LEU A 291 35.87 -25.51 -10.29
C LEU A 291 36.93 -24.73 -11.06
N ALA A 292 36.78 -23.42 -11.15
CA ALA A 292 37.76 -22.57 -11.82
C ALA A 292 38.20 -21.41 -10.90
N GLU A 293 39.37 -20.88 -11.17
CA GLU A 293 39.88 -19.64 -10.60
C GLU A 293 40.16 -18.62 -11.71
N ALA A 294 39.86 -17.35 -11.46
CA ALA A 294 40.12 -16.26 -12.41
C ALA A 294 41.60 -15.85 -12.38
N PHE A 295 42.29 -16.06 -13.50
CA PHE A 295 43.70 -15.68 -13.70
C PHE A 295 43.83 -14.56 -14.71
N GLU A 296 44.80 -13.67 -14.49
CA GLU A 296 45.28 -12.73 -15.50
C GLU A 296 45.94 -13.48 -16.68
N VAL A 297 45.92 -12.87 -17.85
CA VAL A 297 46.55 -13.44 -19.06
C VAL A 297 47.67 -12.53 -19.54
N THR A 298 48.66 -13.10 -20.22
CA THR A 298 49.83 -12.36 -20.76
C THR A 298 49.50 -11.52 -21.97
N GLU A 299 48.49 -11.91 -22.74
CA GLU A 299 48.00 -11.19 -23.91
C GLU A 299 46.59 -10.67 -23.69
N HIS A 300 46.07 -9.90 -24.61
CA HIS A 300 44.67 -9.46 -24.57
C HIS A 300 43.72 -10.66 -24.57
N ILE A 301 42.65 -10.63 -23.76
CA ILE A 301 41.68 -11.73 -23.57
C ILE A 301 41.17 -12.31 -24.89
N ALA A 302 41.06 -11.51 -25.96
CA ALA A 302 40.62 -11.95 -27.28
C ALA A 302 41.56 -12.96 -27.97
N ALA A 303 42.79 -13.10 -27.46
CA ALA A 303 43.72 -14.13 -27.93
C ALA A 303 43.42 -15.54 -27.36
N TYR A 304 42.56 -15.63 -26.35
CA TYR A 304 42.20 -16.86 -25.65
C TYR A 304 40.78 -17.29 -25.98
N GLU A 305 40.58 -18.60 -26.06
CA GLU A 305 39.25 -19.18 -26.29
C GLU A 305 38.96 -20.31 -25.27
N PRO A 306 37.69 -20.44 -24.84
CA PRO A 306 37.29 -21.55 -24.01
C PRO A 306 37.74 -22.89 -24.55
N GLY A 307 38.41 -23.66 -23.72
CA GLY A 307 39.02 -24.95 -24.06
C GLY A 307 40.54 -24.88 -24.31
N ASP A 308 41.14 -23.68 -24.35
CA ASP A 308 42.60 -23.55 -24.40
C ASP A 308 43.25 -24.17 -23.15
N VAL A 309 44.27 -24.95 -23.32
CA VAL A 309 45.13 -25.46 -22.26
C VAL A 309 46.07 -24.34 -21.82
N LEU A 310 46.05 -24.05 -20.52
CA LEU A 310 46.78 -22.93 -19.93
C LEU A 310 47.95 -23.40 -19.10
N ALA A 311 49.03 -22.62 -19.16
CA ALA A 311 50.27 -22.84 -18.43
C ALA A 311 50.60 -21.60 -17.60
N ILE A 312 51.46 -21.75 -16.59
CA ILE A 312 52.01 -20.68 -15.78
C ILE A 312 52.85 -19.75 -16.67
N ALA A 313 52.54 -18.43 -16.66
CA ALA A 313 53.41 -17.43 -17.25
C ALA A 313 54.61 -17.20 -16.31
N THR A 314 55.82 -17.38 -16.82
CA THR A 314 57.04 -17.30 -15.97
C THR A 314 57.49 -15.87 -15.67
N GLU A 315 56.99 -14.89 -16.41
CA GLU A 315 57.43 -13.50 -16.32
C GLU A 315 56.54 -12.65 -15.39
N LYS A 316 55.35 -13.16 -14.98
CA LYS A 316 54.40 -12.40 -14.17
C LYS A 316 53.63 -13.29 -13.20
N ASP A 317 53.59 -12.91 -11.94
CA ASP A 317 52.86 -13.60 -10.87
C ASP A 317 51.37 -13.71 -11.17
N ARG A 318 50.74 -14.82 -10.76
CA ARG A 318 49.31 -15.12 -10.90
C ARG A 318 48.77 -14.93 -12.32
N THR A 319 49.59 -15.13 -13.32
CA THR A 319 49.24 -14.92 -14.73
C THR A 319 49.40 -16.29 -15.48
N VAL A 320 48.53 -16.51 -16.43
CA VAL A 320 48.57 -17.70 -17.30
C VAL A 320 48.71 -17.28 -18.76
N GLU A 321 49.28 -18.20 -19.51
CA GLU A 321 49.44 -18.11 -20.97
C GLU A 321 48.93 -19.41 -21.61
N LYS A 322 48.77 -19.43 -22.94
CA LYS A 322 48.56 -20.69 -23.65
C LYS A 322 49.74 -21.60 -23.46
N SER A 323 49.47 -22.87 -23.14
CA SER A 323 50.56 -23.86 -23.06
C SER A 323 51.32 -23.93 -24.36
N THR A 324 52.65 -23.98 -24.30
CA THR A 324 53.56 -24.15 -25.44
C THR A 324 54.47 -25.34 -25.18
N GLY A 325 54.77 -26.08 -26.24
CA GLY A 325 55.61 -27.25 -26.14
C GLY A 325 54.92 -28.50 -25.60
N ALA A 326 55.33 -29.66 -26.13
CA ALA A 326 54.77 -30.94 -25.69
C ALA A 326 55.33 -31.33 -24.31
N TYR A 327 54.47 -31.96 -23.46
CA TYR A 327 54.83 -32.42 -22.11
C TYR A 327 55.34 -31.31 -21.20
N SER A 328 54.72 -30.09 -21.27
CA SER A 328 55.10 -28.99 -20.40
C SER A 328 54.75 -29.29 -18.94
N THR A 329 55.69 -29.05 -18.04
CA THR A 329 55.48 -29.10 -16.57
C THR A 329 54.87 -27.82 -16.01
N LEU A 330 54.71 -26.80 -16.85
CA LEU A 330 54.07 -25.52 -16.46
C LEU A 330 52.55 -25.55 -16.63
N VAL A 331 51.98 -26.66 -17.15
CA VAL A 331 50.52 -26.75 -17.36
C VAL A 331 49.79 -26.61 -16.03
N LEU A 332 48.72 -25.75 -16.01
CA LEU A 332 48.02 -25.44 -14.80
C LEU A 332 46.53 -25.77 -14.87
N GLY A 333 45.91 -25.70 -16.05
CA GLY A 333 44.49 -25.98 -16.22
C GLY A 333 43.99 -25.74 -17.63
N VAL A 334 42.71 -25.59 -17.78
CA VAL A 334 42.03 -25.35 -19.06
C VAL A 334 41.11 -24.15 -18.93
N TYR A 335 41.03 -23.28 -19.93
CA TYR A 335 40.05 -22.21 -19.96
C TYR A 335 38.62 -22.79 -19.94
N ALA A 336 37.92 -22.65 -18.82
CA ALA A 336 36.59 -23.21 -18.60
C ALA A 336 35.52 -22.39 -19.33
N THR A 337 34.56 -23.07 -19.94
CA THR A 337 33.46 -22.41 -20.67
C THR A 337 32.39 -21.82 -19.70
N LYS A 338 32.03 -22.59 -18.68
CA LYS A 338 30.99 -22.26 -17.71
C LYS A 338 31.30 -22.99 -16.40
N PRO A 339 32.16 -22.41 -15.55
CA PRO A 339 32.48 -23.05 -14.29
C PRO A 339 31.28 -23.08 -13.35
N GLY A 340 31.15 -24.14 -12.57
CA GLY A 340 30.15 -24.25 -11.51
C GLY A 340 30.47 -23.34 -10.32
N VAL A 341 31.80 -23.22 -10.03
CA VAL A 341 32.30 -22.28 -9.02
C VAL A 341 33.47 -21.52 -9.63
N LEU A 342 33.41 -20.19 -9.53
CA LEU A 342 34.55 -19.33 -9.92
C LEU A 342 35.11 -18.68 -8.67
N LEU A 343 36.39 -18.96 -8.38
CA LEU A 343 37.15 -18.30 -7.33
C LEU A 343 37.83 -17.05 -7.89
N THR A 344 37.86 -15.98 -7.15
CA THR A 344 38.54 -14.73 -7.51
C THR A 344 38.99 -13.98 -6.28
N ASP A 345 40.05 -13.20 -6.41
CA ASP A 345 40.52 -12.24 -5.42
C ASP A 345 39.87 -10.86 -5.60
N GLN A 346 39.05 -10.66 -6.65
CA GLN A 346 38.39 -9.39 -6.92
C GLN A 346 37.10 -9.22 -6.11
N PRO A 347 36.77 -7.99 -5.68
CA PRO A 347 35.45 -7.64 -5.15
C PRO A 347 34.32 -7.96 -6.15
N VAL A 348 33.13 -8.23 -5.63
CA VAL A 348 31.94 -8.64 -6.44
C VAL A 348 31.48 -7.62 -7.48
N ASP A 349 31.80 -6.34 -7.29
CA ASP A 349 31.41 -5.25 -8.19
C ASP A 349 32.48 -4.89 -9.23
N VAL A 350 33.59 -5.64 -9.27
CA VAL A 350 34.68 -5.41 -10.23
C VAL A 350 34.50 -6.37 -11.40
N GLU A 351 34.42 -5.80 -12.62
CA GLU A 351 34.43 -6.59 -13.85
C GLU A 351 35.78 -7.29 -14.02
N MET A 352 35.74 -8.55 -14.35
CA MET A 352 36.93 -9.35 -14.60
C MET A 352 37.45 -9.15 -16.04
N ILE A 353 37.98 -7.97 -16.32
CA ILE A 353 38.60 -7.62 -17.59
C ILE A 353 39.97 -8.30 -17.67
N ASP A 354 40.33 -8.86 -18.85
CA ASP A 354 41.60 -9.55 -19.12
C ASP A 354 41.91 -10.68 -18.14
N ARG A 355 40.88 -11.40 -17.70
CA ARG A 355 41.00 -12.62 -16.88
C ARG A 355 40.25 -13.80 -17.52
N VAL A 356 40.82 -14.97 -17.45
CA VAL A 356 40.18 -16.20 -17.88
C VAL A 356 39.82 -17.08 -16.69
N PRO A 357 38.61 -17.71 -16.68
CA PRO A 357 38.29 -18.74 -15.71
C PRO A 357 39.08 -20.01 -16.04
N MET A 358 40.19 -20.21 -15.37
CA MET A 358 40.99 -21.43 -15.52
C MET A 358 40.43 -22.53 -14.63
N GLY A 359 39.91 -23.57 -15.25
CA GLY A 359 39.40 -24.75 -14.57
C GLY A 359 40.53 -25.65 -14.08
N VAL A 360 40.52 -25.95 -12.77
CA VAL A 360 41.54 -26.72 -12.08
C VAL A 360 41.09 -28.16 -11.80
N VAL A 361 39.76 -28.37 -11.69
CA VAL A 361 39.18 -29.71 -11.50
C VAL A 361 37.75 -29.76 -12.02
N GLY A 362 37.40 -30.83 -12.72
CA GLY A 362 36.05 -31.06 -13.24
C GLY A 362 36.02 -31.46 -14.71
N VAL A 363 34.82 -31.50 -15.28
CA VAL A 363 34.63 -31.86 -16.70
C VAL A 363 34.66 -30.62 -17.54
N ILE A 364 35.72 -30.40 -18.31
CA ILE A 364 35.95 -29.20 -19.09
C ILE A 364 36.12 -29.54 -20.57
N PRO A 365 35.35 -28.92 -21.49
CA PRO A 365 35.63 -29.03 -22.94
C PRO A 365 37.02 -28.47 -23.25
N THR A 366 37.93 -29.34 -23.71
CA THR A 366 39.35 -29.03 -23.91
C THR A 366 39.74 -29.21 -25.36
N LYS A 367 40.52 -28.27 -25.91
CA LYS A 367 41.12 -28.39 -27.24
C LYS A 367 42.14 -29.50 -27.29
N VAL A 368 42.03 -30.38 -28.28
CA VAL A 368 42.91 -31.55 -28.46
C VAL A 368 43.33 -31.70 -29.91
N CYS A 369 44.46 -32.38 -30.12
CA CYS A 369 44.93 -32.82 -31.42
C CYS A 369 45.40 -34.29 -31.36
N ALA A 370 45.59 -34.89 -32.53
CA ALA A 370 46.07 -36.28 -32.64
C ALA A 370 47.59 -36.42 -32.79
N ASP A 371 48.38 -35.38 -32.44
CA ASP A 371 49.83 -35.40 -32.56
C ASP A 371 50.48 -36.53 -31.71
N GLY A 372 49.87 -36.93 -30.60
CA GLY A 372 50.24 -38.10 -29.78
C GLY A 372 49.53 -39.41 -30.16
N GLY A 373 48.88 -39.44 -31.34
CA GLY A 373 48.02 -40.53 -31.80
C GLY A 373 46.51 -40.29 -31.45
N ALA A 374 45.66 -41.19 -31.95
CA ALA A 374 44.22 -41.14 -31.69
C ALA A 374 43.93 -41.21 -30.19
N ILE A 375 43.07 -40.30 -29.70
CA ILE A 375 42.65 -40.24 -28.30
C ILE A 375 41.43 -41.14 -28.09
N HIS A 376 41.50 -42.01 -27.09
CA HIS A 376 40.38 -42.82 -26.64
C HIS A 376 39.96 -42.44 -25.24
N ARG A 377 38.71 -42.75 -24.88
CA ARG A 377 38.22 -42.57 -23.51
C ARG A 377 39.15 -43.23 -22.50
N GLY A 378 39.52 -42.50 -21.45
CA GLY A 378 40.42 -42.97 -20.41
C GLY A 378 41.88 -42.62 -20.65
N ASP A 379 42.28 -42.22 -21.89
CA ASP A 379 43.64 -41.79 -22.16
C ASP A 379 44.05 -40.59 -21.32
N LEU A 380 45.28 -40.55 -20.84
CA LEU A 380 45.87 -39.37 -20.20
C LEU A 380 46.25 -38.36 -21.27
N LEU A 381 46.03 -37.10 -20.95
CA LEU A 381 46.31 -35.96 -21.82
C LEU A 381 47.43 -35.08 -21.24
N VAL A 382 48.31 -34.63 -22.12
CA VAL A 382 49.40 -33.69 -21.85
C VAL A 382 49.35 -32.54 -22.85
N THR A 383 50.12 -31.48 -22.66
CA THR A 383 50.27 -30.41 -23.64
C THR A 383 50.88 -30.93 -24.94
N SER A 384 50.42 -30.40 -26.08
CA SER A 384 51.04 -30.65 -27.41
C SER A 384 52.03 -29.55 -27.78
N SER A 385 52.67 -29.67 -28.95
CA SER A 385 53.47 -28.60 -29.56
C SER A 385 52.60 -27.42 -30.07
N ARG A 386 51.28 -27.61 -30.22
CA ARG A 386 50.32 -26.56 -30.66
C ARG A 386 49.89 -25.71 -29.48
N PRO A 387 50.03 -24.40 -29.52
CA PRO A 387 49.67 -23.52 -28.40
C PRO A 387 48.22 -23.72 -27.92
N GLY A 388 48.03 -23.94 -26.62
CA GLY A 388 46.72 -24.09 -25.99
C GLY A 388 46.01 -25.42 -26.30
N VAL A 389 46.69 -26.45 -26.82
CA VAL A 389 46.10 -27.72 -27.28
C VAL A 389 46.71 -28.90 -26.53
N ALA A 390 45.88 -29.82 -26.10
CA ALA A 390 46.31 -31.10 -25.49
C ALA A 390 46.46 -32.19 -26.54
N MET A 391 47.24 -33.21 -26.22
CA MET A 391 47.38 -34.47 -26.99
C MET A 391 47.36 -35.67 -26.07
N LYS A 392 47.19 -36.86 -26.64
CA LYS A 392 47.38 -38.13 -25.93
C LYS A 392 48.82 -38.25 -25.41
N ALA A 393 48.96 -38.65 -24.16
CA ALA A 393 50.21 -38.89 -23.53
C ALA A 393 50.75 -40.31 -23.89
N ASP A 394 52.04 -40.43 -24.11
CA ASP A 394 52.76 -41.69 -24.01
C ASP A 394 53.04 -41.96 -22.52
N PRO A 395 52.50 -43.04 -21.91
CA PRO A 395 52.74 -43.34 -20.51
C PRO A 395 54.21 -43.49 -20.11
N GLY A 396 55.07 -43.87 -21.06
CA GLY A 396 56.52 -44.03 -20.81
C GLY A 396 57.29 -42.69 -20.73
N GLN A 397 56.66 -41.55 -21.12
CA GLN A 397 57.30 -40.24 -21.16
C GLN A 397 56.78 -39.29 -20.09
N ILE A 398 55.67 -39.62 -19.36
CA ILE A 398 55.02 -38.76 -18.38
C ILE A 398 55.97 -38.53 -17.18
N LYS A 399 56.04 -37.22 -16.80
CA LYS A 399 56.66 -36.78 -15.56
C LYS A 399 55.63 -36.09 -14.68
N PRO A 400 55.80 -36.01 -13.36
CA PRO A 400 54.93 -35.23 -12.46
C PRO A 400 54.78 -33.78 -12.95
N GLY A 401 53.57 -33.26 -12.89
CA GLY A 401 53.22 -31.89 -13.33
C GLY A 401 52.86 -31.77 -14.81
N GLN A 402 52.84 -32.86 -15.60
CA GLN A 402 52.57 -32.80 -17.04
C GLN A 402 51.15 -33.21 -17.43
N VAL A 403 50.47 -33.99 -16.59
CA VAL A 403 49.15 -34.54 -16.91
C VAL A 403 48.04 -33.50 -16.66
N ILE A 404 47.27 -33.17 -17.71
CA ILE A 404 46.11 -32.28 -17.65
C ILE A 404 44.91 -33.02 -17.06
N GLY A 405 44.68 -34.26 -17.43
CA GLY A 405 43.51 -35.03 -17.04
C GLY A 405 43.30 -36.29 -17.91
N LYS A 406 42.05 -36.79 -17.89
CA LYS A 406 41.62 -37.97 -18.66
C LYS A 406 40.57 -37.60 -19.70
N ALA A 407 40.74 -38.12 -20.92
CA ALA A 407 39.75 -37.98 -21.99
C ALA A 407 38.45 -38.72 -21.64
N LEU A 408 37.32 -38.05 -21.73
CA LEU A 408 35.97 -38.63 -21.58
C LEU A 408 35.32 -38.94 -22.94
N GLN A 409 35.94 -38.53 -24.04
CA GLN A 409 35.46 -38.72 -25.40
C GLN A 409 36.62 -39.14 -26.32
N ASN A 410 36.31 -39.84 -27.43
CA ASN A 410 37.29 -40.19 -28.44
C ASN A 410 37.58 -39.04 -29.38
N TYR A 411 38.81 -38.94 -29.90
CA TYR A 411 39.18 -37.99 -30.95
C TYR A 411 40.26 -38.57 -31.86
N ALA A 412 40.05 -38.52 -33.17
CA ALA A 412 40.97 -39.00 -34.20
C ALA A 412 41.03 -38.09 -35.43
N GLY A 413 40.69 -36.80 -35.27
CA GLY A 413 40.69 -35.83 -36.38
C GLY A 413 42.08 -35.31 -36.71
N ASP A 414 42.28 -34.84 -37.93
CA ASP A 414 43.58 -34.33 -38.44
C ASP A 414 43.92 -32.91 -37.96
N GLY A 415 42.97 -32.20 -37.31
CA GLY A 415 43.12 -30.82 -36.87
C GLY A 415 43.11 -30.66 -35.34
N VAL A 416 42.60 -29.53 -34.88
CA VAL A 416 42.25 -29.24 -33.51
C VAL A 416 40.76 -29.45 -33.32
N GLY A 417 40.38 -30.34 -32.42
CA GLY A 417 39.00 -30.56 -31.99
C GLY A 417 38.82 -30.18 -30.55
N LYS A 418 37.60 -30.37 -30.02
CA LYS A 418 37.29 -30.15 -28.62
C LYS A 418 36.53 -31.34 -28.07
N ILE A 419 37.02 -31.91 -26.95
CA ILE A 419 36.42 -33.05 -26.25
C ILE A 419 36.23 -32.74 -24.77
N ASN A 420 35.31 -33.40 -24.11
CA ASN A 420 35.21 -33.38 -22.66
C ASN A 420 36.37 -34.10 -22.01
N VAL A 421 37.07 -33.42 -21.12
CA VAL A 421 38.19 -33.94 -20.33
C VAL A 421 37.86 -33.79 -18.86
N PHE A 422 38.04 -34.83 -18.07
CA PHE A 422 38.10 -34.70 -16.62
C PHE A 422 39.46 -34.12 -16.26
N VAL A 423 39.49 -32.80 -16.09
CA VAL A 423 40.68 -32.04 -15.74
C VAL A 423 41.02 -32.30 -14.28
N ASN A 424 42.26 -32.61 -13.99
CA ASN A 424 42.82 -32.76 -12.67
C ASN A 424 44.37 -32.87 -12.86
N VAL A 425 44.99 -31.69 -12.92
CA VAL A 425 46.42 -31.57 -13.20
C VAL A 425 47.26 -32.29 -12.12
N LYS A 426 48.20 -33.14 -12.54
CA LYS A 426 49.04 -33.95 -11.63
C LYS A 426 50.47 -34.02 -12.13
#